data_4edbbf4cbd83e6be86d2e7141db51cdb
#
_entry.id   4edbbf4cbd83e6be86d2e7141db51cdb
#
_cell.length_a   1.000
_cell.length_b   1.000
_cell.length_c   1.000
_cell.angle_alpha   90.00
_cell.angle_beta   90.00
_cell.angle_gamma   90.00
#
_symmetry.space_group_name_H-M   'P 1'
#
loop_
_entity.id
_entity.type
_entity.pdbx_description
1 polymer ?
#
loop_
_entity_poly.entity_id
_entity_poly.type
_entity_poly.pdbx_seq_one_letter_code
_entity_poly.pdbx_strand_id
1 'polypeptide(L)'
;MGRVLLIVLDGCGAGAAPDANRYGTSDTLANTLSHVASAAGGLQLPNLEALGFGNITQMLGVDVCPDAKSIWGRLTELNAGKDTVAGHWELMGIPLMEPFPTYPGGIPDDIQDLIWTFTGKQTLCNVPMSGTDAIRAFGDEHCATGAPIFYTSADSVLQVAVHEATFGLENLYALCAYLRENVTTCRVIARPFSGAKGNYVRTGNRRDWTRSPGQDSVLDAIATAGIPVELIGRTTELFPVRETFTLNPTTKNDEHMAAVSEWLVRSNPAERAFCFANFEDFDMLYGHRNDPIGFGRALETLDAWIGSDLLPSLSASDIVILTADHGNDPTTAGTDHSREYAPLLCFGPGVEKSGDAGIQPSFACVGAGVVHALGVSFPLGVQSFL
;
A
#
# COMPACT_ATOMS: atom_id res chain seq x y z
N MET A 1 18.86 18.11 10.78
CA MET A 1 17.61 17.35 10.82
C MET A 1 16.53 18.20 10.17
N GLY A 2 15.89 17.69 9.13
CA GLY A 2 14.91 18.40 8.32
C GLY A 2 13.67 17.55 8.07
N ARG A 3 13.04 17.76 6.93
CA ARG A 3 11.86 16.99 6.51
C ARG A 3 12.28 15.64 5.91
N VAL A 4 11.51 14.62 6.19
CA VAL A 4 11.65 13.28 5.56
C VAL A 4 10.39 12.99 4.76
N LEU A 5 10.56 12.62 3.50
CA LEU A 5 9.49 12.19 2.60
C LEU A 5 9.69 10.71 2.26
N LEU A 6 8.73 9.88 2.61
CA LEU A 6 8.66 8.48 2.18
C LEU A 6 7.59 8.33 1.09
N ILE A 7 8.02 7.89 -0.07
CA ILE A 7 7.16 7.57 -1.21
C ILE A 7 7.18 6.05 -1.41
N VAL A 8 6.02 5.44 -1.32
CA VAL A 8 5.83 4.03 -1.66
C VAL A 8 5.19 3.95 -3.06
N LEU A 9 5.87 3.28 -3.96
CA LEU A 9 5.36 2.90 -5.28
C LEU A 9 4.68 1.53 -5.13
N ASP A 10 3.39 1.54 -4.86
CA ASP A 10 2.59 0.34 -4.56
C ASP A 10 2.76 -0.72 -5.65
N GLY A 11 3.22 -1.91 -5.28
CA GLY A 11 3.41 -3.01 -6.21
C GLY A 11 4.66 -2.94 -7.11
N CYS A 12 5.59 -1.99 -6.91
CA CYS A 12 6.79 -1.84 -7.74
C CYS A 12 7.96 -2.73 -7.29
N GLY A 13 7.86 -4.04 -7.46
CA GLY A 13 8.91 -5.00 -7.11
C GLY A 13 10.19 -4.89 -7.96
N ALA A 14 11.32 -5.31 -7.40
CA ALA A 14 12.66 -5.27 -7.99
C ALA A 14 13.33 -6.65 -8.06
N GLY A 15 12.58 -7.66 -8.51
CA GLY A 15 13.02 -9.04 -8.70
C GLY A 15 12.65 -9.98 -7.56
N ALA A 16 12.51 -11.26 -7.87
CA ALA A 16 12.04 -12.29 -6.95
C ALA A 16 12.78 -12.31 -5.61
N ALA A 17 12.04 -12.31 -4.52
CA ALA A 17 12.59 -12.44 -3.17
C ALA A 17 13.19 -13.84 -2.93
N PRO A 18 14.07 -14.04 -1.93
CA PRO A 18 14.71 -15.33 -1.69
C PRO A 18 13.74 -16.47 -1.38
N ASP A 19 12.57 -16.16 -0.87
CA ASP A 19 11.51 -17.09 -0.49
C ASP A 19 10.33 -17.13 -1.46
N ALA A 20 10.45 -16.50 -2.63
CA ALA A 20 9.40 -16.42 -3.65
C ALA A 20 8.83 -17.79 -4.04
N ASN A 21 9.62 -18.86 -3.97
CA ASN A 21 9.20 -20.22 -4.25
C ASN A 21 8.12 -20.76 -3.28
N ARG A 22 7.91 -20.12 -2.13
CA ARG A 22 6.85 -20.48 -1.16
C ARG A 22 5.48 -19.93 -1.58
N TYR A 23 5.46 -18.92 -2.47
CA TYR A 23 4.24 -18.20 -2.86
C TYR A 23 3.72 -18.63 -4.24
N GLY A 24 4.56 -19.21 -5.06
CA GLY A 24 4.16 -19.78 -6.35
C GLY A 24 5.27 -19.76 -7.40
N THR A 25 5.04 -20.46 -8.51
CA THR A 25 6.03 -20.48 -9.60
C THR A 25 6.13 -19.11 -10.28
N SER A 26 5.04 -18.37 -10.39
CA SER A 26 5.01 -17.01 -10.93
C SER A 26 5.90 -16.06 -10.14
N ASP A 27 5.88 -16.18 -8.81
CA ASP A 27 6.68 -15.33 -7.92
C ASP A 27 8.19 -15.53 -8.12
N THR A 28 8.63 -16.75 -8.45
CA THR A 28 10.06 -17.03 -8.71
C THR A 28 10.61 -16.39 -9.98
N LEU A 29 9.71 -15.96 -10.87
CA LEU A 29 10.06 -15.34 -12.14
C LEU A 29 9.74 -13.83 -12.14
N ALA A 30 9.09 -13.33 -11.10
CA ALA A 30 8.64 -11.95 -11.03
C ALA A 30 9.82 -10.96 -10.96
N ASN A 31 9.71 -9.90 -11.74
CA ASN A 31 10.55 -8.71 -11.66
C ASN A 31 9.80 -7.53 -12.27
N THR A 32 8.91 -6.96 -11.47
CA THR A 32 7.96 -5.94 -11.90
C THR A 32 8.62 -4.84 -12.71
N LEU A 33 9.63 -4.17 -12.16
CA LEU A 33 10.31 -3.05 -12.83
C LEU A 33 11.00 -3.46 -14.15
N SER A 34 11.71 -4.60 -14.16
CA SER A 34 12.42 -5.08 -15.36
C SER A 34 11.45 -5.52 -16.46
N HIS A 35 10.40 -6.22 -16.09
CA HIS A 35 9.41 -6.74 -17.04
C HIS A 35 8.54 -5.62 -17.61
N VAL A 36 8.12 -4.66 -16.79
CA VAL A 36 7.43 -3.45 -17.26
C VAL A 36 8.30 -2.70 -18.27
N ALA A 37 9.58 -2.49 -17.95
CA ALA A 37 10.51 -1.81 -18.87
C ALA A 37 10.65 -2.56 -20.20
N SER A 38 10.75 -3.87 -20.15
CA SER A 38 10.84 -4.71 -21.35
C SER A 38 9.57 -4.69 -22.18
N ALA A 39 8.40 -4.81 -21.55
CA ALA A 39 7.10 -4.79 -22.21
C ALA A 39 6.79 -3.43 -22.84
N ALA A 40 7.21 -2.33 -22.21
CA ALA A 40 7.08 -0.97 -22.75
C ALA A 40 8.04 -0.68 -23.92
N GLY A 41 9.00 -1.57 -24.20
CA GLY A 41 10.03 -1.34 -25.22
C GLY A 41 11.15 -0.38 -24.77
N GLY A 42 11.31 -0.20 -23.47
CA GLY A 42 12.23 0.70 -22.80
C GLY A 42 11.49 1.85 -22.09
N LEU A 43 11.97 2.22 -20.91
CA LEU A 43 11.46 3.34 -20.12
C LEU A 43 12.34 4.58 -20.27
N GLN A 44 11.75 5.75 -20.20
CA GLN A 44 12.43 7.04 -20.20
C GLN A 44 12.32 7.67 -18.80
N LEU A 45 13.31 7.38 -17.94
CA LEU A 45 13.34 7.81 -16.54
C LEU A 45 14.62 8.63 -16.23
N PRO A 46 14.89 9.75 -16.95
CA PRO A 46 16.17 10.45 -16.86
C PRO A 46 16.49 10.97 -15.45
N ASN A 47 15.49 11.36 -14.67
CA ASN A 47 15.70 11.88 -13.30
C ASN A 47 16.00 10.74 -12.32
N LEU A 48 15.21 9.67 -12.37
CA LEU A 48 15.43 8.47 -11.55
C LEU A 48 16.73 7.75 -11.95
N GLU A 49 17.08 7.72 -13.24
CA GLU A 49 18.38 7.21 -13.73
C GLU A 49 19.54 7.99 -13.11
N ALA A 50 19.52 9.32 -13.17
CA ALA A 50 20.53 10.18 -12.57
C ALA A 50 20.62 9.98 -11.03
N LEU A 51 19.53 9.61 -10.39
CA LEU A 51 19.46 9.24 -8.97
C LEU A 51 19.89 7.79 -8.70
N GLY A 52 20.25 7.00 -9.72
CA GLY A 52 20.74 5.64 -9.56
C GLY A 52 19.66 4.56 -9.47
N PHE A 53 18.44 4.83 -9.91
CA PHE A 53 17.35 3.83 -9.90
C PHE A 53 17.69 2.61 -10.76
N GLY A 54 18.43 2.81 -11.88
CA GLY A 54 18.96 1.73 -12.73
C GLY A 54 20.00 0.82 -12.04
N ASN A 55 20.57 1.24 -10.90
CA ASN A 55 21.51 0.42 -10.13
C ASN A 55 20.78 -0.67 -9.29
N ILE A 56 19.47 -0.54 -9.06
CA ILE A 56 18.68 -1.41 -8.19
C ILE A 56 18.34 -2.73 -8.89
N THR A 57 17.85 -2.64 -10.11
CA THR A 57 17.55 -3.78 -11.00
C THR A 57 17.69 -3.35 -12.44
N GLN A 58 18.00 -4.30 -13.32
CA GLN A 58 18.16 -4.00 -14.74
C GLN A 58 16.81 -3.65 -15.37
N MET A 59 16.72 -2.51 -16.03
CA MET A 59 15.54 -2.03 -16.75
C MET A 59 15.93 -1.58 -18.15
N LEU A 60 15.17 -2.01 -19.16
CA LEU A 60 15.39 -1.57 -20.52
C LEU A 60 15.13 -0.05 -20.64
N GLY A 61 16.10 0.70 -21.16
CA GLY A 61 16.01 2.15 -21.34
C GLY A 61 16.41 2.98 -20.11
N VAL A 62 16.85 2.34 -19.01
CA VAL A 62 17.35 3.01 -17.81
C VAL A 62 18.76 2.49 -17.50
N ASP A 63 19.75 3.32 -17.68
CA ASP A 63 21.15 2.95 -17.49
C ASP A 63 21.55 2.97 -16.01
N VAL A 64 22.63 2.26 -15.70
CA VAL A 64 23.26 2.33 -14.37
C VAL A 64 23.98 3.67 -14.20
N CYS A 65 23.89 4.28 -13.03
CA CYS A 65 24.58 5.49 -12.65
C CYS A 65 25.44 5.25 -11.40
N PRO A 66 26.68 4.72 -11.52
CA PRO A 66 27.49 4.35 -10.35
C PRO A 66 27.87 5.53 -9.46
N ASP A 67 27.93 6.74 -10.03
CA ASP A 67 28.30 7.97 -9.33
C ASP A 67 27.10 8.76 -8.79
N ALA A 68 25.91 8.14 -8.80
CA ALA A 68 24.68 8.77 -8.28
C ALA A 68 24.86 9.27 -6.84
N LYS A 69 24.32 10.46 -6.57
CA LYS A 69 24.39 11.10 -5.24
C LYS A 69 23.20 10.67 -4.37
N SER A 70 23.02 9.37 -4.25
CA SER A 70 21.94 8.73 -3.53
C SER A 70 22.44 7.44 -2.87
N ILE A 71 21.63 6.85 -2.03
CA ILE A 71 21.79 5.49 -1.53
C ILE A 71 20.80 4.62 -2.29
N TRP A 72 21.24 3.51 -2.87
CA TRP A 72 20.39 2.56 -3.57
C TRP A 72 20.60 1.14 -3.06
N GLY A 73 19.61 0.29 -3.25
CA GLY A 73 19.69 -1.11 -2.85
C GLY A 73 18.35 -1.80 -3.01
N ARG A 74 18.19 -2.94 -2.37
CA ARG A 74 16.95 -3.70 -2.32
C ARG A 74 16.60 -4.08 -0.89
N LEU A 75 15.32 -4.20 -0.60
CA LEU A 75 14.79 -4.59 0.70
C LEU A 75 14.18 -5.99 0.61
N THR A 76 14.49 -6.86 1.55
CA THR A 76 13.86 -8.17 1.68
C THR A 76 12.58 -8.01 2.50
N GLU A 77 11.48 -8.59 2.06
CA GLU A 77 10.26 -8.64 2.83
C GLU A 77 10.31 -9.79 3.86
N LEU A 78 10.04 -9.49 5.12
CA LEU A 78 9.93 -10.49 6.20
C LEU A 78 8.51 -10.93 6.45
N ASN A 79 7.52 -10.14 6.06
CA ASN A 79 6.12 -10.50 6.21
C ASN A 79 5.84 -11.89 5.64
N ALA A 80 4.95 -12.63 6.30
CA ALA A 80 4.45 -13.89 5.78
C ALA A 80 3.39 -13.72 4.68
N GLY A 81 2.82 -12.52 4.53
CA GLY A 81 1.93 -12.11 3.44
C GLY A 81 2.69 -11.38 2.33
N LYS A 82 1.98 -10.95 1.31
CA LYS A 82 2.45 -10.08 0.24
C LYS A 82 1.35 -9.05 -0.11
N ASP A 83 0.73 -8.51 0.92
CA ASP A 83 -0.36 -7.53 0.78
C ASP A 83 0.07 -6.14 1.23
N THR A 84 -0.59 -5.12 0.69
CA THR A 84 -0.30 -3.70 0.95
C THR A 84 -0.25 -3.36 2.44
N VAL A 85 -1.17 -3.93 3.26
CA VAL A 85 -1.20 -3.63 4.70
C VAL A 85 0.03 -4.16 5.40
N ALA A 86 0.39 -5.42 5.13
CA ALA A 86 1.55 -6.08 5.69
C ALA A 86 2.85 -5.36 5.29
N GLY A 87 3.01 -5.02 4.01
CA GLY A 87 4.18 -4.30 3.50
C GLY A 87 4.35 -2.93 4.18
N HIS A 88 3.29 -2.13 4.23
CA HIS A 88 3.33 -0.82 4.90
C HIS A 88 3.60 -0.92 6.40
N TRP A 89 3.05 -1.94 7.07
CA TRP A 89 3.34 -2.15 8.49
C TRP A 89 4.81 -2.50 8.71
N GLU A 90 5.39 -3.36 7.87
CA GLU A 90 6.81 -3.70 7.97
C GLU A 90 7.69 -2.47 7.69
N LEU A 91 7.37 -1.64 6.70
CA LEU A 91 8.06 -0.36 6.46
C LEU A 91 8.09 0.51 7.73
N MET A 92 7.04 0.46 8.54
CA MET A 92 6.95 1.19 9.82
C MET A 92 7.34 0.35 11.05
N GLY A 93 8.08 -0.76 10.84
CA GLY A 93 8.70 -1.53 11.91
C GLY A 93 7.84 -2.64 12.51
N ILE A 94 6.76 -3.04 11.86
CA ILE A 94 5.85 -4.07 12.34
C ILE A 94 5.78 -5.22 11.32
N PRO A 95 6.77 -6.14 11.28
CA PRO A 95 6.70 -7.31 10.42
C PRO A 95 5.60 -8.28 10.90
N LEU A 96 4.77 -8.73 9.97
CA LEU A 96 3.71 -9.69 10.22
C LEU A 96 4.23 -11.11 9.99
N MET A 97 4.56 -11.83 11.06
CA MET A 97 5.18 -13.17 10.99
C MET A 97 4.21 -14.28 10.59
N GLU A 98 2.90 -14.05 10.73
CA GLU A 98 1.83 -14.95 10.29
C GLU A 98 0.92 -14.20 9.31
N PRO A 99 0.57 -14.81 8.15
CA PRO A 99 -0.26 -14.13 7.17
C PRO A 99 -1.66 -13.91 7.74
N PHE A 100 -2.33 -12.87 7.29
CA PHE A 100 -3.73 -12.70 7.58
C PHE A 100 -4.55 -13.87 7.02
N PRO A 101 -5.59 -14.34 7.73
CA PRO A 101 -6.41 -15.44 7.24
C PRO A 101 -7.14 -15.07 5.96
N THR A 102 -7.15 -15.97 4.99
CA THR A 102 -7.92 -15.86 3.75
C THR A 102 -9.06 -16.89 3.77
N TYR A 103 -10.10 -16.66 3.01
CA TYR A 103 -11.30 -17.49 3.03
C TYR A 103 -11.68 -17.97 1.62
N PRO A 104 -10.87 -18.83 0.98
CA PRO A 104 -11.12 -19.33 -0.37
C PRO A 104 -12.37 -20.22 -0.46
N GLY A 105 -12.84 -20.78 0.64
CA GLY A 105 -14.07 -21.57 0.74
C GLY A 105 -15.28 -20.80 1.30
N GLY A 106 -15.15 -19.48 1.49
CA GLY A 106 -16.12 -18.67 2.23
C GLY A 106 -15.75 -18.52 3.71
N ILE A 107 -16.42 -17.60 4.39
CA ILE A 107 -16.17 -17.33 5.82
C ILE A 107 -16.59 -18.54 6.68
N PRO A 108 -15.79 -18.91 7.70
CA PRO A 108 -16.07 -20.05 8.56
C PRO A 108 -17.25 -19.80 9.52
N ASP A 109 -17.74 -20.87 10.15
CA ASP A 109 -18.96 -20.86 10.96
C ASP A 109 -18.87 -19.91 12.16
N ASP A 110 -17.70 -19.79 12.80
CA ASP A 110 -17.50 -18.87 13.92
C ASP A 110 -17.73 -17.40 13.53
N ILE A 111 -17.33 -17.01 12.34
CA ILE A 111 -17.62 -15.66 11.80
C ILE A 111 -19.10 -15.54 11.42
N GLN A 112 -19.70 -16.59 10.86
CA GLN A 112 -21.14 -16.59 10.57
C GLN A 112 -21.97 -16.47 11.85
N ASP A 113 -21.55 -17.10 12.96
CA ASP A 113 -22.19 -16.98 14.27
C ASP A 113 -22.12 -15.54 14.82
N LEU A 114 -21.02 -14.83 14.61
CA LEU A 114 -20.91 -13.40 14.94
C LEU A 114 -21.92 -12.56 14.16
N ILE A 115 -22.07 -12.82 12.85
CA ILE A 115 -23.03 -12.12 12.01
C ILE A 115 -24.47 -12.40 12.44
N TRP A 116 -24.76 -13.67 12.72
CA TRP A 116 -26.05 -14.06 13.27
C TRP A 116 -26.35 -13.39 14.62
N THR A 117 -25.37 -13.34 15.50
CA THR A 117 -25.50 -12.69 16.82
C THR A 117 -25.86 -11.22 16.68
N PHE A 118 -25.24 -10.53 15.72
CA PHE A 118 -25.50 -9.10 15.48
C PHE A 118 -26.80 -8.83 14.73
N THR A 119 -27.12 -9.64 13.70
CA THR A 119 -28.19 -9.34 12.75
C THR A 119 -29.47 -10.14 12.98
N GLY A 120 -29.37 -11.28 13.66
CA GLY A 120 -30.46 -12.29 13.75
C GLY A 120 -30.75 -12.96 12.40
N LYS A 121 -29.82 -12.89 11.43
CA LYS A 121 -30.00 -13.38 10.05
C LYS A 121 -28.78 -14.15 9.58
N GLN A 122 -29.00 -15.16 8.71
CA GLN A 122 -27.93 -15.84 8.02
C GLN A 122 -27.35 -14.97 6.92
N THR A 123 -26.12 -15.27 6.52
CA THR A 123 -25.44 -14.60 5.41
C THR A 123 -25.94 -15.12 4.07
N LEU A 124 -26.00 -14.24 3.07
CA LEU A 124 -26.18 -14.61 1.67
C LEU A 124 -24.83 -14.69 0.98
N CYS A 125 -24.71 -15.46 -0.09
CA CYS A 125 -23.53 -15.69 -0.90
C CYS A 125 -22.47 -16.57 -0.21
N ASN A 126 -21.63 -16.01 0.63
CA ASN A 126 -20.54 -16.67 1.38
C ASN A 126 -19.58 -17.48 0.50
N VAL A 127 -19.17 -16.94 -0.64
CA VAL A 127 -18.16 -17.52 -1.55
C VAL A 127 -17.26 -16.44 -2.13
N PRO A 128 -16.07 -16.79 -2.64
CA PRO A 128 -15.25 -15.86 -3.41
C PRO A 128 -16.01 -15.40 -4.66
N MET A 129 -16.23 -14.09 -4.78
CA MET A 129 -17.00 -13.53 -5.89
C MET A 129 -16.68 -12.05 -6.08
N SER A 130 -16.85 -11.54 -7.33
CA SER A 130 -16.83 -10.10 -7.52
C SER A 130 -18.06 -9.47 -6.84
N GLY A 131 -17.88 -8.32 -6.18
CA GLY A 131 -19.01 -7.71 -5.47
C GLY A 131 -20.12 -7.21 -6.39
N THR A 132 -19.85 -6.95 -7.68
CA THR A 132 -20.88 -6.62 -8.67
C THR A 132 -21.75 -7.85 -8.97
N ASP A 133 -21.12 -9.02 -9.10
CA ASP A 133 -21.82 -10.27 -9.33
C ASP A 133 -22.58 -10.73 -8.08
N ALA A 134 -21.98 -10.57 -6.88
CA ALA A 134 -22.64 -10.86 -5.62
C ALA A 134 -23.93 -10.03 -5.44
N ILE A 135 -23.86 -8.72 -5.70
CA ILE A 135 -25.03 -7.85 -5.63
C ILE A 135 -26.08 -8.23 -6.70
N ARG A 136 -25.64 -8.56 -7.92
CA ARG A 136 -26.53 -8.99 -9.00
C ARG A 136 -27.26 -10.31 -8.66
N ALA A 137 -26.53 -11.27 -8.07
CA ALA A 137 -27.08 -12.61 -7.76
C ALA A 137 -27.98 -12.60 -6.51
N PHE A 138 -27.64 -11.86 -5.48
CA PHE A 138 -28.27 -11.94 -4.17
C PHE A 138 -29.02 -10.67 -3.74
N GLY A 139 -28.99 -9.59 -4.54
CA GLY A 139 -29.61 -8.32 -4.19
C GLY A 139 -31.12 -8.40 -3.98
N ASP A 140 -31.83 -9.18 -4.81
CA ASP A 140 -33.28 -9.38 -4.66
C ASP A 140 -33.61 -10.12 -3.36
N GLU A 141 -32.87 -11.17 -3.03
CA GLU A 141 -33.06 -11.94 -1.80
C GLU A 141 -32.71 -11.09 -0.58
N HIS A 142 -31.63 -10.31 -0.65
CA HIS A 142 -31.29 -9.33 0.39
C HIS A 142 -32.43 -8.33 0.62
N CYS A 143 -32.98 -7.74 -0.44
CA CYS A 143 -34.09 -6.77 -0.30
C CYS A 143 -35.35 -7.40 0.28
N ALA A 144 -35.60 -8.69 0.02
CA ALA A 144 -36.76 -9.40 0.54
C ALA A 144 -36.60 -9.84 2.02
N THR A 145 -35.38 -10.23 2.42
CA THR A 145 -35.10 -10.85 3.73
C THR A 145 -34.39 -9.92 4.71
N GLY A 146 -33.66 -8.93 4.19
CA GLY A 146 -32.75 -8.10 4.94
C GLY A 146 -31.48 -8.84 5.40
N ALA A 147 -31.21 -10.06 4.92
CA ALA A 147 -30.03 -10.83 5.23
C ALA A 147 -28.78 -10.22 4.48
N PRO A 148 -27.67 -9.93 5.16
CA PRO A 148 -26.52 -9.29 4.52
C PRO A 148 -25.82 -10.23 3.53
N ILE A 149 -25.28 -9.66 2.45
CA ILE A 149 -24.52 -10.39 1.43
C ILE A 149 -23.05 -10.35 1.82
N PHE A 150 -22.45 -11.52 2.09
CA PHE A 150 -21.03 -11.67 2.36
C PHE A 150 -20.33 -12.34 1.20
N TYR A 151 -19.17 -11.80 0.81
CA TYR A 151 -18.31 -12.41 -0.18
C TYR A 151 -16.84 -12.13 0.13
N THR A 152 -15.97 -13.01 -0.34
CA THR A 152 -14.53 -12.97 -0.11
C THR A 152 -13.80 -12.76 -1.44
N SER A 153 -12.50 -12.55 -1.38
CA SER A 153 -11.57 -12.52 -2.52
C SER A 153 -10.31 -13.30 -2.17
N ALA A 154 -9.30 -13.26 -3.03
CA ALA A 154 -7.99 -13.84 -2.74
C ALA A 154 -7.33 -13.18 -1.53
N ASP A 155 -7.61 -11.89 -1.31
CA ASP A 155 -7.08 -11.14 -0.17
C ASP A 155 -7.76 -11.50 1.14
N SER A 156 -7.13 -11.12 2.27
CA SER A 156 -7.69 -11.27 3.60
C SER A 156 -8.73 -10.19 3.90
N VAL A 157 -9.88 -10.29 3.25
CA VAL A 157 -10.97 -9.31 3.41
C VAL A 157 -12.32 -9.97 3.63
N LEU A 158 -13.15 -9.37 4.49
CA LEU A 158 -14.58 -9.63 4.58
C LEU A 158 -15.32 -8.47 3.91
N GLN A 159 -16.07 -8.75 2.87
CA GLN A 159 -16.85 -7.74 2.17
C GLN A 159 -18.34 -7.93 2.46
N VAL A 160 -18.99 -6.86 2.90
CA VAL A 160 -20.40 -6.86 3.33
C VAL A 160 -21.18 -5.93 2.42
N ALA A 161 -22.00 -6.49 1.53
CA ALA A 161 -22.89 -5.70 0.68
C ALA A 161 -24.31 -5.70 1.22
N VAL A 162 -24.91 -4.51 1.30
CA VAL A 162 -26.32 -4.32 1.69
C VAL A 162 -26.96 -3.20 0.89
N HIS A 163 -28.27 -3.29 0.68
CA HIS A 163 -29.07 -2.21 0.09
C HIS A 163 -29.37 -1.14 1.14
N GLU A 164 -29.01 0.12 0.87
CA GLU A 164 -29.08 1.21 1.84
C GLU A 164 -30.49 1.41 2.44
N ALA A 165 -31.55 1.32 1.62
CA ALA A 165 -32.90 1.49 2.11
C ALA A 165 -33.43 0.27 2.86
N THR A 166 -32.88 -0.92 2.63
CA THR A 166 -33.39 -2.17 3.28
C THR A 166 -32.70 -2.43 4.61
N PHE A 167 -31.40 -2.25 4.70
CA PHE A 167 -30.60 -2.56 5.89
C PHE A 167 -30.24 -1.32 6.71
N GLY A 168 -30.04 -0.21 6.02
CA GLY A 168 -29.57 1.05 6.60
C GLY A 168 -28.04 1.15 6.62
N LEU A 169 -27.53 2.32 6.25
CA LEU A 169 -26.09 2.57 6.17
C LEU A 169 -25.42 2.51 7.55
N GLU A 170 -26.05 3.09 8.57
CA GLU A 170 -25.56 3.07 9.95
C GLU A 170 -25.49 1.64 10.51
N ASN A 171 -26.49 0.79 10.21
CA ASN A 171 -26.47 -0.61 10.62
C ASN A 171 -25.35 -1.40 9.93
N LEU A 172 -25.09 -1.11 8.65
CA LEU A 172 -23.95 -1.69 7.94
C LEU A 172 -22.62 -1.31 8.59
N TYR A 173 -22.45 -0.04 8.90
CA TYR A 173 -21.22 0.43 9.55
C TYR A 173 -21.05 -0.15 10.95
N ALA A 174 -22.12 -0.23 11.73
CA ALA A 174 -22.07 -0.87 13.04
C ALA A 174 -21.74 -2.37 12.96
N LEU A 175 -22.29 -3.09 11.98
CA LEU A 175 -21.92 -4.50 11.72
C LEU A 175 -20.45 -4.64 11.35
N CYS A 176 -19.93 -3.81 10.44
CA CYS A 176 -18.54 -3.85 10.04
C CYS A 176 -17.60 -3.51 11.19
N ALA A 177 -17.93 -2.53 12.03
CA ALA A 177 -17.16 -2.19 13.22
C ALA A 177 -17.15 -3.34 14.23
N TYR A 178 -18.32 -3.94 14.51
CA TYR A 178 -18.44 -5.11 15.38
C TYR A 178 -17.59 -6.30 14.87
N LEU A 179 -17.67 -6.59 13.58
CA LEU A 179 -16.83 -7.63 12.99
C LEU A 179 -15.35 -7.31 13.11
N ARG A 180 -14.95 -6.04 12.89
CA ARG A 180 -13.54 -5.64 13.02
C ARG A 180 -12.96 -5.94 14.40
N GLU A 181 -13.74 -5.79 15.45
CA GLU A 181 -13.31 -6.08 16.82
C GLU A 181 -13.18 -7.57 17.11
N ASN A 182 -13.91 -8.42 16.37
CA ASN A 182 -14.04 -9.84 16.68
C ASN A 182 -13.39 -10.79 15.68
N VAL A 183 -12.86 -10.29 14.53
CA VAL A 183 -12.22 -11.13 13.52
C VAL A 183 -10.76 -10.74 13.30
N THR A 184 -9.98 -11.68 12.79
CA THR A 184 -8.53 -11.51 12.56
C THR A 184 -8.17 -11.16 11.11
N THR A 185 -9.15 -11.03 10.22
CA THR A 185 -8.94 -10.58 8.83
C THR A 185 -8.22 -9.23 8.77
N CYS A 186 -7.52 -9.00 7.68
CA CYS A 186 -6.85 -7.72 7.42
C CYS A 186 -7.86 -6.56 7.38
N ARG A 187 -8.95 -6.70 6.61
CA ARG A 187 -9.97 -5.65 6.47
C ARG A 187 -11.40 -6.19 6.51
N VAL A 188 -12.32 -5.38 7.04
CA VAL A 188 -13.77 -5.53 6.88
C VAL A 188 -14.26 -4.35 6.05
N ILE A 189 -14.97 -4.62 4.96
CA ILE A 189 -15.32 -3.60 3.96
C ILE A 189 -16.85 -3.51 3.81
N ALA A 190 -17.40 -2.34 4.10
CA ALA A 190 -18.77 -2.00 3.75
C ALA A 190 -18.89 -1.69 2.25
N ARG A 191 -19.80 -2.37 1.58
CA ARG A 191 -20.10 -2.24 0.15
C ARG A 191 -21.58 -1.91 -0.07
N PRO A 192 -22.08 -0.76 0.34
CA PRO A 192 -23.47 -0.40 0.18
C PRO A 192 -23.84 -0.27 -1.31
N PHE A 193 -25.12 -0.59 -1.59
CA PHE A 193 -25.69 -0.44 -2.91
C PHE A 193 -27.12 0.11 -2.85
N SER A 194 -27.61 0.61 -3.96
CA SER A 194 -28.96 1.14 -4.14
C SER A 194 -29.55 0.65 -5.46
N GLY A 195 -30.78 1.08 -5.76
CA GLY A 195 -31.47 0.74 -7.01
C GLY A 195 -32.62 -0.25 -6.79
N ALA A 196 -33.08 -0.84 -7.88
CA ALA A 196 -34.18 -1.81 -7.88
C ALA A 196 -33.76 -3.08 -8.62
N LYS A 197 -34.60 -4.10 -8.51
CA LYS A 197 -34.39 -5.39 -9.17
C LYS A 197 -33.89 -5.24 -10.61
N GLY A 198 -32.75 -5.87 -10.91
CA GLY A 198 -32.09 -5.83 -12.21
C GLY A 198 -31.23 -4.59 -12.49
N ASN A 199 -31.25 -3.55 -11.61
CA ASN A 199 -30.52 -2.31 -11.77
C ASN A 199 -29.87 -1.84 -10.45
N TYR A 200 -29.25 -2.79 -9.72
CA TYR A 200 -28.50 -2.45 -8.52
C TYR A 200 -27.16 -1.82 -8.86
N VAL A 201 -26.83 -0.72 -8.15
CA VAL A 201 -25.60 0.05 -8.35
C VAL A 201 -24.93 0.27 -7.00
N ARG A 202 -23.62 0.05 -6.92
CA ARG A 202 -22.81 0.41 -5.75
C ARG A 202 -22.87 1.91 -5.52
N THR A 203 -23.01 2.32 -4.25
CA THR A 203 -22.93 3.73 -3.89
C THR A 203 -21.50 4.13 -3.52
N GLY A 204 -21.24 5.42 -3.42
CA GLY A 204 -19.97 5.99 -2.96
C GLY A 204 -19.72 5.84 -1.45
N ASN A 205 -20.69 5.29 -0.69
CA ASN A 205 -20.62 5.14 0.77
C ASN A 205 -19.85 3.90 1.22
N ARG A 206 -18.83 3.49 0.43
CA ARG A 206 -17.87 2.47 0.85
C ARG A 206 -17.10 2.96 2.06
N ARG A 207 -16.83 2.04 3.01
CA ARG A 207 -15.96 2.29 4.14
C ARG A 207 -15.19 1.02 4.50
N ASP A 208 -13.90 1.18 4.77
CA ASP A 208 -13.01 0.09 5.14
C ASP A 208 -12.64 0.21 6.63
N TRP A 209 -12.59 -0.92 7.32
CA TRP A 209 -12.05 -1.06 8.68
C TRP A 209 -10.83 -1.97 8.62
N THR A 210 -9.67 -1.37 8.60
CA THR A 210 -8.40 -2.08 8.63
C THR A 210 -8.09 -2.53 10.06
N ARG A 211 -7.44 -3.69 10.19
CA ARG A 211 -6.95 -4.17 11.48
C ARG A 211 -5.88 -3.22 12.01
N SER A 212 -5.92 -2.93 13.29
CA SER A 212 -4.81 -2.24 13.96
C SER A 212 -3.62 -3.19 14.13
N PRO A 213 -2.39 -2.74 13.97
CA PRO A 213 -1.19 -3.57 14.17
C PRO A 213 -1.05 -4.14 15.59
N GLY A 214 -1.73 -3.55 16.58
CA GLY A 214 -1.72 -4.03 17.97
C GLY A 214 -0.44 -3.74 18.75
N GLN A 215 0.51 -3.02 18.15
CA GLN A 215 1.75 -2.55 18.76
C GLN A 215 2.14 -1.20 18.17
N ASP A 216 3.03 -0.49 18.85
CA ASP A 216 3.52 0.80 18.39
C ASP A 216 4.38 0.66 17.14
N SER A 217 4.27 1.62 16.25
CA SER A 217 5.00 1.76 14.99
C SER A 217 6.00 2.92 15.03
N VAL A 218 6.80 3.04 13.99
CA VAL A 218 7.62 4.24 13.73
C VAL A 218 6.76 5.51 13.74
N LEU A 219 5.53 5.46 13.20
CA LEU A 219 4.61 6.60 13.23
C LEU A 219 4.22 7.01 14.65
N ASP A 220 4.02 6.05 15.55
CA ASP A 220 3.71 6.31 16.95
C ASP A 220 4.89 6.99 17.66
N ALA A 221 6.12 6.55 17.37
CA ALA A 221 7.33 7.16 17.92
C ALA A 221 7.52 8.60 17.43
N ILE A 222 7.26 8.87 16.14
CA ILE A 222 7.30 10.21 15.54
C ILE A 222 6.25 11.11 16.18
N ALA A 223 5.01 10.61 16.34
CA ALA A 223 3.93 11.33 17.01
C ALA A 223 4.26 11.67 18.47
N THR A 224 4.82 10.70 19.21
CA THR A 224 5.25 10.88 20.61
C THR A 224 6.37 11.93 20.73
N ALA A 225 7.22 12.05 19.71
CA ALA A 225 8.24 13.10 19.63
C ALA A 225 7.66 14.47 19.22
N GLY A 226 6.35 14.61 19.05
CA GLY A 226 5.67 15.84 18.65
C GLY A 226 5.98 16.31 17.24
N ILE A 227 6.45 15.41 16.36
CA ILE A 227 6.79 15.74 14.98
C ILE A 227 5.52 15.62 14.12
N PRO A 228 5.18 16.65 13.33
CA PRO A 228 4.04 16.60 12.40
C PRO A 228 4.22 15.48 11.36
N VAL A 229 3.14 14.75 11.11
CA VAL A 229 3.07 13.70 10.09
C VAL A 229 1.97 14.01 9.10
N GLU A 230 2.28 13.94 7.81
CA GLU A 230 1.29 13.93 6.72
C GLU A 230 1.19 12.52 6.17
N LEU A 231 -0.03 11.98 6.13
CA LEU A 231 -0.35 10.71 5.47
C LEU A 231 -1.11 11.01 4.19
N ILE A 232 -0.61 10.53 3.05
CA ILE A 232 -1.18 10.79 1.72
C ILE A 232 -1.59 9.48 1.06
N GLY A 233 -2.78 9.49 0.45
CA GLY A 233 -3.33 8.32 -0.23
C GLY A 233 -3.74 7.23 0.78
N ARG A 234 -3.47 5.98 0.42
CA ARG A 234 -3.88 4.81 1.20
C ARG A 234 -3.29 4.73 2.61
N THR A 235 -2.15 5.37 2.86
CA THR A 235 -1.55 5.43 4.20
C THR A 235 -2.50 5.96 5.26
N THR A 236 -3.47 6.79 4.88
CA THR A 236 -4.50 7.36 5.76
C THR A 236 -5.40 6.30 6.42
N GLU A 237 -5.48 5.09 5.86
CA GLU A 237 -6.37 4.01 6.30
C GLU A 237 -5.60 2.85 6.97
N LEU A 238 -4.25 2.85 6.91
CA LEU A 238 -3.44 1.70 7.31
C LEU A 238 -2.96 1.75 8.76
N PHE A 239 -3.00 2.92 9.38
CA PHE A 239 -2.48 3.16 10.72
C PHE A 239 -3.49 3.88 11.61
N PRO A 240 -3.46 3.65 12.94
CA PRO A 240 -4.25 4.43 13.88
C PRO A 240 -3.87 5.92 13.83
N VAL A 241 -4.89 6.77 13.75
CA VAL A 241 -4.71 8.23 13.68
C VAL A 241 -4.19 8.78 15.03
N ARG A 242 -3.29 9.76 14.98
CA ARG A 242 -2.74 10.50 16.12
C ARG A 242 -3.01 12.00 15.94
N GLU A 243 -2.95 12.78 17.03
CA GLU A 243 -3.20 14.23 16.98
C GLU A 243 -2.24 14.99 16.06
N THR A 244 -1.01 14.50 15.90
CA THR A 244 0.00 15.10 15.02
C THR A 244 -0.16 14.73 13.55
N PHE A 245 -1.16 13.90 13.20
CA PHE A 245 -1.36 13.42 11.84
C PHE A 245 -2.32 14.32 11.06
N THR A 246 -1.88 14.75 9.89
CA THR A 246 -2.74 15.31 8.85
C THR A 246 -3.04 14.22 7.85
N LEU A 247 -4.32 13.98 7.57
CA LEU A 247 -4.77 12.96 6.62
C LEU A 247 -5.17 13.62 5.30
N ASN A 248 -4.59 13.14 4.21
CA ASN A 248 -4.87 13.58 2.86
C ASN A 248 -5.27 12.35 2.00
N PRO A 249 -6.56 11.94 2.02
CA PRO A 249 -7.03 10.71 1.38
C PRO A 249 -7.25 10.88 -0.13
N THR A 250 -6.24 11.33 -0.84
CA THR A 250 -6.20 11.34 -2.30
C THR A 250 -6.27 9.91 -2.85
N THR A 251 -6.66 9.73 -4.11
CA THR A 251 -7.00 8.41 -4.68
C THR A 251 -6.29 8.10 -6.00
N LYS A 252 -5.43 9.00 -6.48
CA LYS A 252 -4.71 8.86 -7.75
C LYS A 252 -3.30 9.41 -7.62
N ASN A 253 -2.39 8.88 -8.42
CA ASN A 253 -1.00 9.31 -8.39
C ASN A 253 -0.80 10.80 -8.70
N ASP A 254 -1.57 11.40 -9.62
CA ASP A 254 -1.52 12.83 -9.89
C ASP A 254 -1.96 13.68 -8.69
N GLU A 255 -2.99 13.25 -7.98
CA GLU A 255 -3.43 13.88 -6.73
C GLU A 255 -2.38 13.73 -5.62
N HIS A 256 -1.72 12.55 -5.53
CA HIS A 256 -0.65 12.30 -4.56
C HIS A 256 0.56 13.19 -4.83
N MET A 257 0.98 13.32 -6.10
CA MET A 257 2.06 14.23 -6.51
C MET A 257 1.75 15.68 -6.13
N ALA A 258 0.53 16.15 -6.40
CA ALA A 258 0.09 17.48 -6.02
C ALA A 258 0.12 17.68 -4.49
N ALA A 259 -0.40 16.72 -3.72
CA ALA A 259 -0.42 16.77 -2.26
C ALA A 259 0.98 16.80 -1.64
N VAL A 260 1.92 16.01 -2.17
CA VAL A 260 3.33 16.04 -1.76
C VAL A 260 3.95 17.41 -2.06
N SER A 261 3.71 17.97 -3.26
CA SER A 261 4.20 19.30 -3.65
C SER A 261 3.65 20.39 -2.72
N GLU A 262 2.37 20.35 -2.40
CA GLU A 262 1.74 21.25 -1.42
C GLU A 262 2.34 21.10 -0.01
N TRP A 263 2.61 19.86 0.43
CA TRP A 263 3.25 19.62 1.71
C TRP A 263 4.66 20.23 1.77
N LEU A 264 5.45 20.10 0.71
CA LEU A 264 6.79 20.71 0.64
C LEU A 264 6.75 22.23 0.70
N VAL A 265 5.73 22.86 0.09
CA VAL A 265 5.57 24.33 0.11
C VAL A 265 5.14 24.84 1.48
N ARG A 266 4.18 24.16 2.15
CA ARG A 266 3.62 24.66 3.42
C ARG A 266 4.40 24.25 4.68
N SER A 267 5.17 23.16 4.62
CA SER A 267 5.97 22.70 5.75
C SER A 267 7.26 23.51 5.87
N ASN A 268 7.61 23.90 7.12
CA ASN A 268 8.83 24.66 7.36
C ASN A 268 10.07 23.76 7.19
N PRO A 269 10.97 24.03 6.22
CA PRO A 269 12.16 23.19 5.99
C PRO A 269 13.20 23.24 7.12
N ALA A 270 13.11 24.20 8.05
CA ALA A 270 13.97 24.27 9.22
C ALA A 270 13.47 23.39 10.38
N GLU A 271 12.28 22.84 10.28
CA GLU A 271 11.64 22.00 11.29
C GLU A 271 11.59 20.54 10.83
N ARG A 272 11.54 19.64 11.81
CA ARG A 272 11.32 18.21 11.53
C ARG A 272 9.87 17.98 11.15
N ALA A 273 9.65 17.27 10.04
CA ALA A 273 8.33 16.83 9.62
C ALA A 273 8.47 15.52 8.83
N PHE A 274 7.44 14.71 8.83
CA PHE A 274 7.39 13.46 8.08
C PHE A 274 6.19 13.45 7.14
N CYS A 275 6.42 13.10 5.89
CA CYS A 275 5.38 12.82 4.92
C CYS A 275 5.49 11.37 4.46
N PHE A 276 4.38 10.64 4.50
CA PHE A 276 4.28 9.26 4.05
C PHE A 276 3.19 9.13 2.99
N ALA A 277 3.60 8.94 1.74
CA ALA A 277 2.71 8.90 0.58
C ALA A 277 2.73 7.52 -0.07
N ASN A 278 1.55 6.96 -0.37
CA ASN A 278 1.42 5.74 -1.16
C ASN A 278 0.86 6.07 -2.55
N PHE A 279 1.58 5.68 -3.59
CA PHE A 279 1.24 5.88 -5.00
C PHE A 279 0.58 4.61 -5.54
N GLU A 280 -0.72 4.46 -5.32
CA GLU A 280 -1.46 3.21 -5.48
C GLU A 280 -1.90 2.87 -6.90
N ASP A 281 -1.81 3.80 -7.87
CA ASP A 281 -2.23 3.52 -9.25
C ASP A 281 -1.38 2.42 -9.91
N PHE A 282 -0.11 2.29 -9.53
CA PHE A 282 0.79 1.27 -10.06
C PHE A 282 0.22 -0.13 -9.84
N ASP A 283 -0.19 -0.42 -8.60
CA ASP A 283 -0.83 -1.67 -8.23
C ASP A 283 -2.26 -1.76 -8.76
N MET A 284 -3.11 -0.79 -8.40
CA MET A 284 -4.54 -0.86 -8.56
C MET A 284 -5.00 -0.74 -10.01
N LEU A 285 -4.39 0.15 -10.80
CA LEU A 285 -4.80 0.41 -12.18
C LEU A 285 -4.01 -0.43 -13.19
N TYR A 286 -2.78 -0.83 -12.88
CA TYR A 286 -1.89 -1.47 -13.85
C TYR A 286 -1.47 -2.87 -13.44
N GLY A 287 -0.97 -3.08 -12.20
CA GLY A 287 -0.56 -4.40 -11.69
C GLY A 287 -1.71 -5.40 -11.75
N HIS A 288 -2.77 -5.18 -11.00
CA HIS A 288 -3.98 -6.00 -10.97
C HIS A 288 -4.79 -6.03 -12.29
N ARG A 289 -4.35 -5.32 -13.31
CA ARG A 289 -4.99 -5.28 -14.65
C ARG A 289 -4.12 -5.87 -15.75
N ASN A 290 -2.93 -6.37 -15.39
CA ASN A 290 -1.95 -6.89 -16.34
C ASN A 290 -1.67 -5.87 -17.47
N ASP A 291 -1.52 -4.59 -17.11
CA ASP A 291 -1.23 -3.48 -18.04
C ASP A 291 0.21 -2.96 -17.83
N PRO A 292 1.24 -3.66 -18.32
CA PRO A 292 2.62 -3.21 -18.18
C PRO A 292 2.92 -1.92 -18.93
N ILE A 293 2.16 -1.61 -19.99
CA ILE A 293 2.35 -0.37 -20.75
C ILE A 293 1.84 0.84 -19.96
N GLY A 294 0.67 0.72 -19.35
CA GLY A 294 0.13 1.76 -18.45
C GLY A 294 1.03 1.97 -17.23
N PHE A 295 1.53 0.89 -16.65
CA PHE A 295 2.49 0.92 -15.55
C PHE A 295 3.77 1.70 -15.92
N GLY A 296 4.36 1.40 -17.09
CA GLY A 296 5.55 2.10 -17.59
C GLY A 296 5.30 3.61 -17.78
N ARG A 297 4.17 3.98 -18.39
CA ARG A 297 3.79 5.40 -18.54
C ARG A 297 3.60 6.12 -17.21
N ALA A 298 3.06 5.44 -16.21
CA ALA A 298 2.92 6.00 -14.87
C ALA A 298 4.28 6.25 -14.21
N LEU A 299 5.28 5.37 -14.42
CA LEU A 299 6.67 5.59 -13.98
C LEU A 299 7.29 6.79 -14.70
N GLU A 300 7.10 6.95 -15.99
CA GLU A 300 7.60 8.10 -16.76
C GLU A 300 6.94 9.42 -16.29
N THR A 301 5.67 9.38 -15.95
CA THR A 301 4.96 10.54 -15.37
C THR A 301 5.51 10.90 -13.99
N LEU A 302 5.77 9.90 -13.15
CA LEU A 302 6.41 10.09 -11.84
C LEU A 302 7.81 10.69 -11.99
N ASP A 303 8.63 10.17 -12.93
CA ASP A 303 9.97 10.66 -13.20
C ASP A 303 9.96 12.13 -13.61
N ALA A 304 9.04 12.51 -14.51
CA ALA A 304 8.88 13.90 -14.95
C ALA A 304 8.54 14.82 -13.77
N TRP A 305 7.62 14.42 -12.89
CA TRP A 305 7.28 15.17 -11.69
C TRP A 305 8.46 15.25 -10.70
N ILE A 306 9.22 14.17 -10.53
CA ILE A 306 10.43 14.20 -9.69
C ILE A 306 11.40 15.27 -10.20
N GLY A 307 11.62 15.36 -11.52
CA GLY A 307 12.52 16.35 -12.10
C GLY A 307 12.01 17.78 -12.07
N SER A 308 10.72 18.00 -12.38
CA SER A 308 10.15 19.33 -12.52
C SER A 308 9.71 19.98 -11.20
N ASP A 309 9.22 19.16 -10.26
CA ASP A 309 8.55 19.66 -9.05
C ASP A 309 9.24 19.21 -7.77
N LEU A 310 9.54 17.92 -7.61
CA LEU A 310 10.07 17.39 -6.36
C LEU A 310 11.49 17.89 -6.09
N LEU A 311 12.44 17.60 -6.98
CA LEU A 311 13.86 17.93 -6.78
C LEU A 311 14.09 19.44 -6.59
N PRO A 312 13.47 20.35 -7.39
CA PRO A 312 13.61 21.79 -7.18
C PRO A 312 13.03 22.31 -5.86
N SER A 313 12.08 21.58 -5.25
CA SER A 313 11.40 21.97 -4.01
C SER A 313 12.12 21.50 -2.74
N LEU A 314 13.17 20.66 -2.88
CA LEU A 314 13.92 20.15 -1.74
C LEU A 314 14.84 21.22 -1.14
N SER A 315 14.85 21.30 0.19
CA SER A 315 15.73 22.15 0.97
C SER A 315 16.96 21.39 1.47
N ALA A 316 17.97 22.10 1.95
CA ALA A 316 19.32 21.57 2.25
C ALA A 316 19.38 20.35 3.20
N SER A 317 18.34 20.12 4.01
CA SER A 317 18.28 19.01 4.96
C SER A 317 17.20 17.98 4.65
N ASP A 318 16.53 18.10 3.51
CA ASP A 318 15.46 17.18 3.12
C ASP A 318 16.01 15.83 2.65
N ILE A 319 15.34 14.78 3.08
CA ILE A 319 15.62 13.40 2.68
C ILE A 319 14.37 12.80 2.06
N VAL A 320 14.52 12.20 0.90
CA VAL A 320 13.47 11.46 0.20
C VAL A 320 13.86 9.99 0.17
N ILE A 321 12.95 9.13 0.58
CA ILE A 321 13.07 7.67 0.47
C ILE A 321 11.97 7.19 -0.48
N LEU A 322 12.36 6.49 -1.53
CA LEU A 322 11.45 5.87 -2.49
C LEU A 322 11.62 4.36 -2.41
N THR A 323 10.51 3.66 -2.25
CA THR A 323 10.48 2.20 -2.08
C THR A 323 9.15 1.63 -2.62
N ALA A 324 8.90 0.34 -2.36
CA ALA A 324 7.62 -0.33 -2.57
C ALA A 324 7.23 -1.10 -1.30
N ASP A 325 5.99 -1.53 -1.23
CA ASP A 325 5.42 -2.35 -0.15
C ASP A 325 5.33 -3.84 -0.51
N HIS A 326 5.32 -4.18 -1.79
CA HIS A 326 5.39 -5.53 -2.40
C HIS A 326 5.70 -5.41 -3.89
N GLY A 327 5.67 -6.53 -4.62
CA GLY A 327 5.66 -6.58 -6.07
C GLY A 327 4.25 -6.84 -6.62
N ASN A 328 4.00 -6.42 -7.84
CA ASN A 328 2.82 -6.81 -8.62
C ASN A 328 3.16 -6.79 -10.12
N ASP A 329 3.80 -7.87 -10.58
CA ASP A 329 4.30 -7.96 -11.95
C ASP A 329 3.17 -8.19 -12.96
N PRO A 330 2.80 -7.18 -13.76
CA PRO A 330 1.67 -7.25 -14.68
C PRO A 330 1.90 -8.18 -15.88
N THR A 331 3.08 -8.78 -15.99
CA THR A 331 3.43 -9.69 -17.09
C THR A 331 3.32 -11.16 -16.68
N THR A 332 3.15 -11.45 -15.38
CA THR A 332 2.96 -12.82 -14.88
C THR A 332 1.53 -13.29 -15.04
N ALA A 333 1.33 -14.61 -14.93
CA ALA A 333 -0.02 -15.18 -14.95
C ALA A 333 -0.77 -14.85 -13.65
N GLY A 334 -2.00 -14.39 -13.78
CA GLY A 334 -2.83 -13.95 -12.65
C GLY A 334 -2.83 -12.44 -12.45
N THR A 335 -3.43 -12.01 -11.38
CA THR A 335 -3.58 -10.60 -11.02
C THR A 335 -3.29 -10.37 -9.53
N ASP A 336 -2.55 -11.28 -8.90
CA ASP A 336 -2.18 -11.22 -7.49
C ASP A 336 -0.80 -10.57 -7.34
N HIS A 337 -0.52 -10.07 -6.14
CA HIS A 337 0.80 -9.53 -5.80
C HIS A 337 1.90 -10.59 -5.97
N SER A 338 3.12 -10.16 -6.23
CA SER A 338 4.30 -11.02 -6.37
C SER A 338 5.28 -10.83 -5.22
N ARG A 339 5.91 -11.95 -4.80
CA ARG A 339 6.92 -11.95 -3.74
C ARG A 339 8.26 -11.51 -4.27
N GLU A 340 8.53 -10.21 -4.17
CA GLU A 340 9.72 -9.57 -4.71
C GLU A 340 10.51 -8.82 -3.64
N TYR A 341 11.76 -8.48 -3.95
CA TYR A 341 12.44 -7.40 -3.25
C TYR A 341 11.72 -6.07 -3.55
N ALA A 342 11.63 -5.19 -2.56
CA ALA A 342 11.29 -3.79 -2.82
C ALA A 342 12.54 -2.99 -3.19
N PRO A 343 12.44 -2.00 -4.11
CA PRO A 343 13.52 -1.07 -4.38
C PRO A 343 13.79 -0.18 -3.17
N LEU A 344 15.03 0.20 -2.96
CA LEU A 344 15.44 1.25 -2.03
C LEU A 344 16.18 2.32 -2.80
N LEU A 345 15.67 3.54 -2.80
CA LEU A 345 16.36 4.72 -3.31
C LEU A 345 16.21 5.86 -2.30
N CYS A 346 17.32 6.33 -1.76
CA CYS A 346 17.31 7.44 -0.80
C CYS A 346 18.16 8.58 -1.34
N PHE A 347 17.56 9.74 -1.51
CA PHE A 347 18.18 10.91 -2.12
C PHE A 347 17.72 12.22 -1.46
N GLY A 348 18.28 13.32 -1.90
CA GLY A 348 17.99 14.66 -1.42
C GLY A 348 19.23 15.31 -0.80
N PRO A 349 19.20 16.64 -0.64
CA PRO A 349 20.34 17.39 -0.12
C PRO A 349 20.78 17.00 1.30
N GLY A 350 19.88 16.41 2.09
CA GLY A 350 20.16 15.93 3.44
C GLY A 350 20.87 14.57 3.51
N VAL A 351 21.07 13.89 2.37
CA VAL A 351 21.76 12.60 2.30
C VAL A 351 23.27 12.84 2.25
N GLU A 352 23.96 12.50 3.34
CA GLU A 352 25.41 12.76 3.47
C GLU A 352 26.29 11.71 2.79
N LYS A 353 25.77 10.48 2.64
CA LYS A 353 26.47 9.35 2.03
C LYS A 353 25.80 8.97 0.72
N SER A 354 26.54 8.35 -0.17
CA SER A 354 25.98 7.78 -1.40
C SER A 354 26.65 6.43 -1.69
N GLY A 355 25.94 5.58 -2.43
CA GLY A 355 26.46 4.29 -2.86
C GLY A 355 25.47 3.14 -2.66
N ASP A 356 25.97 1.94 -2.92
CA ASP A 356 25.20 0.71 -2.81
C ASP A 356 25.04 0.29 -1.34
N ALA A 357 23.79 0.25 -0.87
CA ALA A 357 23.43 -0.29 0.43
C ALA A 357 23.27 -1.83 0.40
N GLY A 358 23.36 -2.43 -0.77
CA GLY A 358 23.15 -3.87 -0.94
C GLY A 358 21.72 -4.32 -0.69
N ILE A 359 21.59 -5.57 -0.27
CA ILE A 359 20.28 -6.15 0.11
C ILE A 359 20.08 -5.96 1.61
N GLN A 360 19.07 -5.17 1.96
CA GLN A 360 18.68 -4.95 3.34
C GLN A 360 17.81 -6.10 3.85
N PRO A 361 17.93 -6.49 5.14
CA PRO A 361 17.29 -7.70 5.66
C PRO A 361 15.78 -7.59 5.86
N SER A 362 15.20 -6.38 5.83
CA SER A 362 13.79 -6.13 6.10
C SER A 362 13.35 -4.78 5.52
N PHE A 363 12.07 -4.66 5.19
CA PHE A 363 11.43 -3.37 4.91
C PHE A 363 11.50 -2.41 6.11
N ALA A 364 11.60 -2.93 7.34
CA ALA A 364 11.76 -2.12 8.55
C ALA A 364 13.05 -1.27 8.55
N CYS A 365 14.03 -1.57 7.67
CA CYS A 365 15.19 -0.71 7.47
C CYS A 365 14.80 0.69 6.97
N VAL A 366 13.66 0.83 6.26
CA VAL A 366 13.10 2.13 5.87
C VAL A 366 12.67 2.92 7.10
N GLY A 367 11.89 2.30 7.99
CA GLY A 367 11.52 2.92 9.27
C GLY A 367 12.73 3.30 10.11
N ALA A 368 13.78 2.45 10.13
CA ALA A 368 15.05 2.77 10.80
C ALA A 368 15.74 3.99 10.17
N GLY A 369 15.70 4.13 8.85
CA GLY A 369 16.16 5.32 8.13
C GLY A 369 15.38 6.57 8.52
N VAL A 370 14.05 6.47 8.54
CA VAL A 370 13.16 7.59 8.91
C VAL A 370 13.43 8.08 10.34
N VAL A 371 13.46 7.19 11.34
CA VAL A 371 13.70 7.61 12.73
C VAL A 371 15.12 8.14 12.93
N HIS A 372 16.12 7.57 12.22
CA HIS A 372 17.50 8.09 12.22
C HIS A 372 17.53 9.53 11.69
N ALA A 373 16.96 9.79 10.52
CA ALA A 373 16.93 11.09 9.88
C ALA A 373 16.19 12.16 10.74
N LEU A 374 15.12 11.76 11.42
CA LEU A 374 14.34 12.62 12.30
C LEU A 374 14.93 12.74 13.71
N GLY A 375 15.97 11.97 14.07
CA GLY A 375 16.53 11.95 15.42
C GLY A 375 15.54 11.45 16.47
N VAL A 376 14.74 10.47 16.12
CA VAL A 376 13.78 9.78 17.00
C VAL A 376 14.35 8.44 17.42
N SER A 377 14.15 8.02 18.65
CA SER A 377 14.57 6.69 19.12
C SER A 377 13.39 5.72 19.05
N PHE A 378 13.57 4.62 18.34
CA PHE A 378 12.60 3.52 18.27
C PHE A 378 13.33 2.18 18.03
N PRO A 379 13.06 1.14 18.84
CA PRO A 379 13.79 -0.14 18.75
C PRO A 379 13.23 -1.02 17.63
N LEU A 380 13.87 -1.01 16.48
CA LEU A 380 13.40 -1.77 15.29
C LEU A 380 14.07 -3.14 15.12
N GLY A 381 15.15 -3.45 15.87
CA GLY A 381 15.91 -4.68 15.67
C GLY A 381 16.68 -4.76 14.36
N VAL A 382 16.63 -3.73 13.53
CA VAL A 382 17.38 -3.58 12.27
C VAL A 382 18.14 -2.26 12.27
N GLN A 383 19.18 -2.16 11.43
CA GLN A 383 19.98 -0.95 11.31
C GLN A 383 19.44 -0.03 10.21
N SER A 384 19.67 1.25 10.39
CA SER A 384 19.46 2.25 9.34
C SER A 384 20.50 2.09 8.22
N PHE A 385 20.09 2.31 7.00
CA PHE A 385 20.98 2.41 5.84
C PHE A 385 21.58 3.84 5.66
N LEU A 386 21.08 4.81 6.44
CA LEU A 386 21.57 6.20 6.51
C LEU A 386 22.81 6.35 7.41
#